data_5993f4d6a404b1e4e14ad63dc0191db8
#
_entry.id   5993f4d6a404b1e4e14ad63dc0191db8
#
_cell.length_a   1.000
_cell.length_b   1.000
_cell.length_c   1.000
_cell.angle_alpha   90.00
_cell.angle_beta   90.00
_cell.angle_gamma   90.00
#
_symmetry.space_group_name_H-M   'P 1'
#
loop_
_entity.id
_entity.type
_entity.pdbx_description
1 polymer ?
#
loop_
_entity_poly.entity_id
_entity_poly.type
_entity_poly.pdbx_seq_one_letter_code
_entity_poly.pdbx_strand_id
1 'polypeptide(L)'
;RLIFAHHDYFNEELERITFPVIKLRPQDMEESIGHYISEALHEDEQNKNDILVIKQLAGGYPQMAIELVKAYKNNKIAGPEDVTHLMPKLLNLTPNKEEEEKKIWQTLSLCLPLPYEDATHEGFAYLLGNNHVTPLNGMEYEERRSIAVRIVTKYHPTLIDIQGKWLYVRPFPLAVWLTAEWFKYVCNSRIHFNELIEDIKKQPPSIQTAISEGFCKHIQQMSGNKEAFKMVGQLVNA
;
A
#
# COMPACT_ATOMS: atom_id res chain seq x y z
N ARG A 1 -23.07 -17.25 22.92
CA ARG A 1 -22.22 -16.10 22.56
C ARG A 1 -22.50 -15.79 21.10
N LEU A 2 -23.05 -14.61 20.82
CA LEU A 2 -23.22 -14.11 19.47
C LEU A 2 -21.94 -13.33 19.11
N ILE A 3 -21.29 -13.71 18.02
CA ILE A 3 -20.14 -13.00 17.45
C ILE A 3 -20.65 -12.34 16.17
N PHE A 4 -20.59 -11.02 16.14
CA PHE A 4 -20.88 -10.26 14.93
C PHE A 4 -19.54 -9.88 14.30
N ALA A 5 -19.32 -10.24 13.04
CA ALA A 5 -18.24 -9.73 12.23
C ALA A 5 -18.79 -8.65 11.31
N HIS A 6 -18.28 -7.43 11.43
CA HIS A 6 -18.69 -6.29 10.61
C HIS A 6 -17.48 -5.68 9.90
N HIS A 7 -17.64 -5.33 8.63
CA HIS A 7 -16.57 -4.75 7.81
C HIS A 7 -16.40 -3.23 7.97
N ASP A 8 -17.44 -2.53 8.45
CA ASP A 8 -17.40 -1.08 8.60
C ASP A 8 -16.94 -0.71 9.99
N TYR A 9 -15.74 -0.19 10.08
CA TYR A 9 -15.00 0.07 11.31
C TYR A 9 -15.53 1.24 12.15
N PHE A 10 -16.37 2.10 11.61
CA PHE A 10 -16.92 3.25 12.31
C PHE A 10 -18.40 3.37 12.05
N ASN A 11 -19.16 2.60 12.79
CA ASN A 11 -20.52 2.96 13.04
C ASN A 11 -20.58 3.51 14.48
N GLU A 12 -20.88 4.80 14.66
CA GLU A 12 -21.06 5.43 15.97
C GLU A 12 -22.08 4.67 16.85
N GLU A 13 -22.96 3.91 16.22
CA GLU A 13 -23.90 3.03 16.89
C GLU A 13 -23.25 1.85 17.59
N LEU A 14 -22.11 1.33 17.09
CA LEU A 14 -21.38 0.23 17.74
C LEU A 14 -20.64 0.70 19.01
N GLU A 15 -20.24 1.97 19.09
CA GLU A 15 -19.64 2.54 20.31
C GLU A 15 -20.64 2.63 21.49
N ARG A 16 -21.94 2.63 21.21
CA ARG A 16 -23.00 2.62 22.22
C ARG A 16 -23.33 1.24 22.78
N ILE A 17 -22.79 0.19 22.15
CA ILE A 17 -23.01 -1.18 22.62
C ILE A 17 -21.98 -1.48 23.70
N THR A 18 -22.43 -1.83 24.90
CA THR A 18 -21.62 -2.18 26.08
C THR A 18 -20.82 -3.49 25.95
N PHE A 19 -20.60 -4.00 24.75
CA PHE A 19 -19.80 -5.20 24.48
C PHE A 19 -18.36 -4.81 24.15
N PRO A 20 -17.35 -5.55 24.64
CA PRO A 20 -15.97 -5.30 24.26
C PRO A 20 -15.81 -5.53 22.75
N VAL A 21 -15.42 -4.48 22.03
CA VAL A 21 -15.06 -4.55 20.61
C VAL A 21 -13.60 -5.00 20.51
N ILE A 22 -13.37 -6.17 19.94
CA ILE A 22 -12.03 -6.67 19.64
C ILE A 22 -11.72 -6.32 18.20
N LYS A 23 -10.76 -5.41 17.99
CA LYS A 23 -10.21 -5.10 16.67
C LYS A 23 -9.12 -6.13 16.34
N LEU A 24 -9.33 -6.95 15.34
CA LEU A 24 -8.33 -7.89 14.84
C LEU A 24 -7.44 -7.17 13.83
N ARG A 25 -6.13 -7.15 14.08
CA ARG A 25 -5.13 -6.65 13.15
C ARG A 25 -4.66 -7.80 12.23
N PRO A 26 -4.09 -7.52 11.05
CA PRO A 26 -3.56 -8.56 10.18
C PRO A 26 -2.57 -9.50 10.88
N GLN A 27 -1.71 -8.98 11.75
CA GLN A 27 -0.76 -9.78 12.53
C GLN A 27 -1.45 -10.79 13.44
N ASP A 28 -2.62 -10.43 14.00
CA ASP A 28 -3.40 -11.30 14.87
C ASP A 28 -4.10 -12.43 14.06
N MET A 29 -4.22 -12.24 12.75
CA MET A 29 -4.86 -13.17 11.81
C MET A 29 -3.89 -14.05 11.04
N GLU A 30 -2.59 -13.75 11.06
CA GLU A 30 -1.60 -14.36 10.17
C GLU A 30 -1.56 -15.89 10.29
N GLU A 31 -1.58 -16.42 11.51
CA GLU A 31 -1.60 -17.88 11.75
C GLU A 31 -2.89 -18.52 11.23
N SER A 32 -4.04 -17.93 11.54
CA SER A 32 -5.35 -18.46 11.10
C SER A 32 -5.49 -18.41 9.58
N ILE A 33 -5.02 -17.35 8.93
CA ILE A 33 -5.00 -17.21 7.48
C ILE A 33 -4.02 -18.20 6.85
N GLY A 34 -2.85 -18.38 7.46
CA GLY A 34 -1.87 -19.39 7.05
C GLY A 34 -2.45 -20.79 7.09
N HIS A 35 -3.21 -21.12 8.14
CA HIS A 35 -3.90 -22.40 8.25
C HIS A 35 -4.98 -22.58 7.17
N TYR A 36 -5.82 -21.56 6.95
CA TYR A 36 -6.81 -21.55 5.87
C TYR A 36 -6.18 -21.82 4.50
N ILE A 37 -5.05 -21.18 4.19
CA ILE A 37 -4.35 -21.35 2.90
C ILE A 37 -3.87 -22.78 2.75
N SER A 38 -3.24 -23.35 3.79
CA SER A 38 -2.76 -24.74 3.80
C SER A 38 -3.87 -25.74 3.54
N GLU A 39 -4.99 -25.57 4.24
CA GLU A 39 -6.16 -26.43 4.11
C GLU A 39 -6.81 -26.27 2.73
N ALA A 40 -7.01 -25.04 2.29
CA ALA A 40 -7.66 -24.75 1.01
C ALA A 40 -6.87 -25.24 -0.20
N LEU A 41 -5.55 -25.30 -0.11
CA LEU A 41 -4.66 -25.74 -1.19
C LEU A 41 -4.16 -27.18 -1.03
N HIS A 42 -4.55 -27.89 0.04
CA HIS A 42 -4.12 -29.24 0.34
C HIS A 42 -2.59 -29.35 0.38
N GLU A 43 -1.96 -28.62 1.34
CA GLU A 43 -0.51 -28.53 1.47
C GLU A 43 0.14 -29.93 1.52
N ASP A 44 1.09 -30.18 0.61
CA ASP A 44 1.90 -31.37 0.51
C ASP A 44 3.37 -31.01 0.18
N GLU A 45 4.24 -32.01 0.10
CA GLU A 45 5.66 -31.77 -0.19
C GLU A 45 5.91 -31.16 -1.59
N GLN A 46 4.99 -31.30 -2.55
CA GLN A 46 5.17 -30.78 -3.91
C GLN A 46 4.84 -29.30 -4.02
N ASN A 47 3.84 -28.82 -3.26
CA ASN A 47 3.37 -27.44 -3.32
C ASN A 47 3.76 -26.57 -2.09
N LYS A 48 4.48 -27.14 -1.14
CA LYS A 48 4.83 -26.49 0.14
C LYS A 48 5.51 -25.13 -0.03
N ASN A 49 6.44 -25.03 -1.00
CA ASN A 49 7.14 -23.77 -1.27
C ASN A 49 6.20 -22.70 -1.84
N ASP A 50 5.31 -23.07 -2.74
CA ASP A 50 4.34 -22.16 -3.33
C ASP A 50 3.35 -21.67 -2.25
N ILE A 51 2.89 -22.58 -1.40
CA ILE A 51 2.02 -22.26 -0.28
C ILE A 51 2.70 -21.31 0.71
N LEU A 52 3.99 -21.50 0.99
CA LEU A 52 4.76 -20.59 1.82
C LEU A 52 4.79 -19.17 1.23
N VAL A 53 5.02 -19.06 -0.07
CA VAL A 53 4.99 -17.76 -0.78
C VAL A 53 3.60 -17.13 -0.70
N ILE A 54 2.54 -17.92 -0.92
CA ILE A 54 1.15 -17.44 -0.82
C ILE A 54 0.83 -16.94 0.59
N LYS A 55 1.26 -17.67 1.63
CA LYS A 55 1.10 -17.24 3.03
C LYS A 55 1.80 -15.91 3.31
N GLN A 56 3.04 -15.76 2.84
CA GLN A 56 3.80 -14.51 2.99
C GLN A 56 3.12 -13.34 2.26
N LEU A 57 2.63 -13.57 1.04
CA LEU A 57 1.91 -12.56 0.26
C LEU A 57 0.57 -12.17 0.91
N ALA A 58 -0.13 -13.13 1.50
CA ALA A 58 -1.38 -12.87 2.20
C ALA A 58 -1.17 -12.02 3.48
N GLY A 59 -0.08 -12.27 4.24
CA GLY A 59 0.33 -11.46 5.38
C GLY A 59 -0.77 -11.22 6.42
N GLY A 60 -1.66 -12.21 6.65
CA GLY A 60 -2.78 -12.07 7.59
C GLY A 60 -4.01 -11.31 7.04
N TYR A 61 -4.03 -10.96 5.75
CA TYR A 61 -5.18 -10.29 5.10
C TYR A 61 -6.15 -11.30 4.48
N PRO A 62 -7.38 -11.48 5.04
CA PRO A 62 -8.33 -12.50 4.58
C PRO A 62 -8.69 -12.37 3.09
N GLN A 63 -8.97 -11.15 2.64
CA GLN A 63 -9.33 -10.91 1.23
C GLN A 63 -8.19 -11.28 0.28
N MET A 64 -6.95 -10.93 0.65
CA MET A 64 -5.77 -11.30 -0.14
C MET A 64 -5.61 -12.82 -0.18
N ALA A 65 -5.76 -13.50 0.94
CA ALA A 65 -5.67 -14.96 1.00
C ALA A 65 -6.70 -15.64 0.08
N ILE A 66 -7.95 -15.17 0.11
CA ILE A 66 -9.02 -15.70 -0.74
C ILE A 66 -8.68 -15.53 -2.22
N GLU A 67 -8.24 -14.34 -2.63
CA GLU A 67 -7.91 -14.06 -4.03
C GLU A 67 -6.68 -14.84 -4.50
N LEU A 68 -5.65 -14.96 -3.64
CA LEU A 68 -4.46 -15.76 -3.94
C LEU A 68 -4.78 -17.24 -4.09
N VAL A 69 -5.59 -17.82 -3.18
CA VAL A 69 -6.04 -19.22 -3.27
C VAL A 69 -6.81 -19.46 -4.56
N LYS A 70 -7.75 -18.58 -4.91
CA LYS A 70 -8.51 -18.67 -6.17
C LYS A 70 -7.59 -18.60 -7.39
N ALA A 71 -6.63 -17.69 -7.39
CA ALA A 71 -5.71 -17.50 -8.50
C ALA A 71 -4.77 -18.71 -8.66
N TYR A 72 -4.27 -19.27 -7.57
CA TYR A 72 -3.42 -20.47 -7.59
C TYR A 72 -4.19 -21.68 -8.14
N LYS A 73 -5.40 -21.96 -7.64
CA LYS A 73 -6.28 -23.04 -8.16
C LYS A 73 -6.58 -22.92 -9.65
N ASN A 74 -6.56 -21.72 -10.19
CA ASN A 74 -6.79 -21.45 -11.61
C ASN A 74 -5.48 -21.41 -12.44
N ASN A 75 -4.36 -21.85 -11.89
CA ASN A 75 -3.03 -21.78 -12.51
C ASN A 75 -2.64 -20.37 -12.99
N LYS A 76 -3.08 -19.34 -12.26
CA LYS A 76 -2.82 -17.93 -12.59
C LYS A 76 -1.71 -17.31 -11.74
N ILE A 77 -1.14 -18.07 -10.83
CA ILE A 77 0.01 -17.67 -10.02
C ILE A 77 1.06 -18.75 -10.15
N ALA A 78 2.18 -18.42 -10.75
CA ALA A 78 3.41 -19.21 -10.74
C ALA A 78 4.48 -18.55 -9.84
N GLY A 79 4.28 -17.27 -9.46
CA GLY A 79 5.20 -16.53 -8.60
C GLY A 79 4.64 -15.20 -8.10
N PRO A 80 5.42 -14.46 -7.28
CA PRO A 80 5.03 -13.17 -6.73
C PRO A 80 4.66 -12.12 -7.80
N GLU A 81 5.24 -12.23 -8.99
CA GLU A 81 5.00 -11.29 -10.10
C GLU A 81 3.57 -11.43 -10.66
N ASP A 82 2.97 -12.61 -10.55
CA ASP A 82 1.63 -12.88 -11.09
C ASP A 82 0.51 -12.31 -10.22
N VAL A 83 0.85 -11.78 -9.05
CA VAL A 83 -0.15 -11.24 -8.10
C VAL A 83 -0.66 -9.86 -8.51
N THR A 84 0.02 -9.19 -9.44
CA THR A 84 -0.27 -7.80 -9.83
C THR A 84 -1.70 -7.58 -10.31
N HIS A 85 -2.33 -8.58 -10.94
CA HIS A 85 -3.73 -8.50 -11.40
C HIS A 85 -4.76 -8.54 -10.25
N LEU A 86 -4.34 -8.93 -9.04
CA LEU A 86 -5.20 -8.97 -7.86
C LEU A 86 -5.23 -7.63 -7.13
N MET A 87 -4.19 -6.81 -7.26
CA MET A 87 -4.02 -5.58 -6.52
C MET A 87 -5.15 -4.56 -6.74
N PRO A 88 -5.64 -4.31 -7.98
CA PRO A 88 -6.77 -3.39 -8.19
C PRO A 88 -8.04 -3.81 -7.45
N LYS A 89 -8.27 -5.12 -7.26
CA LYS A 89 -9.45 -5.63 -6.56
C LYS A 89 -9.44 -5.33 -5.06
N LEU A 90 -8.24 -5.20 -4.46
CA LEU A 90 -8.09 -4.87 -3.05
C LEU A 90 -8.47 -3.43 -2.76
N LEU A 91 -8.25 -2.52 -3.72
CA LEU A 91 -8.45 -1.09 -3.52
C LEU A 91 -9.92 -0.69 -3.45
N ASN A 92 -10.83 -1.47 -4.05
CA ASN A 92 -12.27 -1.18 -4.09
C ASN A 92 -12.53 0.32 -4.34
N LEU A 93 -11.99 0.82 -5.46
CA LEU A 93 -11.99 2.23 -5.81
C LEU A 93 -13.42 2.75 -6.02
N THR A 94 -13.64 4.02 -5.71
CA THR A 94 -14.95 4.65 -5.89
C THR A 94 -15.24 4.85 -7.39
N PRO A 95 -16.37 4.36 -7.92
CA PRO A 95 -16.74 4.62 -9.32
C PRO A 95 -16.66 6.10 -9.68
N ASN A 96 -16.14 6.39 -10.87
CA ASN A 96 -15.88 7.74 -11.41
C ASN A 96 -14.78 8.57 -10.70
N LYS A 97 -14.11 8.00 -9.68
CA LYS A 97 -12.96 8.61 -8.98
C LYS A 97 -11.75 7.68 -8.95
N GLU A 98 -11.75 6.63 -9.75
CA GLU A 98 -10.76 5.56 -9.73
C GLU A 98 -9.34 6.08 -9.97
N GLU A 99 -9.16 6.96 -10.95
CA GLU A 99 -7.84 7.53 -11.26
C GLU A 99 -7.33 8.45 -10.16
N GLU A 100 -8.18 9.30 -9.59
CA GLU A 100 -7.82 10.21 -8.51
C GLU A 100 -7.43 9.42 -7.26
N GLU A 101 -8.27 8.46 -6.84
CA GLU A 101 -8.01 7.61 -5.68
C GLU A 101 -6.76 6.77 -5.91
N LYS A 102 -6.54 6.23 -7.11
CA LYS A 102 -5.34 5.46 -7.46
C LYS A 102 -4.07 6.31 -7.32
N LYS A 103 -4.07 7.55 -7.78
CA LYS A 103 -2.93 8.48 -7.63
C LYS A 103 -2.63 8.77 -6.17
N ILE A 104 -3.66 9.00 -5.36
CA ILE A 104 -3.48 9.17 -3.90
C ILE A 104 -2.93 7.89 -3.26
N TRP A 105 -3.45 6.71 -3.58
CA TRP A 105 -2.90 5.44 -3.11
C TRP A 105 -1.42 5.26 -3.49
N GLN A 106 -1.04 5.62 -4.72
CA GLN A 106 0.34 5.62 -5.16
C GLN A 106 1.21 6.52 -4.28
N THR A 107 0.74 7.73 -3.99
CA THR A 107 1.45 8.67 -3.10
C THR A 107 1.59 8.12 -1.69
N LEU A 108 0.53 7.54 -1.10
CA LEU A 108 0.56 6.94 0.22
C LEU A 108 1.55 5.77 0.33
N SER A 109 1.86 5.10 -0.79
CA SER A 109 2.74 3.93 -0.83
C SER A 109 4.21 4.25 -1.15
N LEU A 110 4.55 5.48 -1.54
CA LEU A 110 5.90 5.82 -1.99
C LEU A 110 6.98 5.65 -0.93
N CYS A 111 6.65 5.91 0.32
CA CYS A 111 7.56 5.82 1.45
C CYS A 111 7.18 4.67 2.38
N LEU A 112 8.19 3.97 2.89
CA LEU A 112 8.00 2.88 3.85
C LEU A 112 8.95 3.08 5.04
N PRO A 113 8.46 3.70 6.14
CA PRO A 113 7.12 4.26 6.36
C PRO A 113 6.89 5.64 5.73
N LEU A 114 5.64 6.00 5.56
CA LEU A 114 5.24 7.36 5.18
C LEU A 114 5.06 8.21 6.46
N PRO A 115 5.68 9.39 6.58
CA PRO A 115 5.39 10.31 7.68
C PRO A 115 3.96 10.87 7.51
N TYR A 116 3.10 10.65 8.51
CA TYR A 116 1.67 10.96 8.39
C TYR A 116 1.14 11.89 9.48
N GLU A 117 1.37 11.56 10.78
CA GLU A 117 1.00 12.33 11.96
C GLU A 117 -0.41 12.97 11.84
N ASP A 118 -1.43 12.13 11.72
CA ASP A 118 -2.83 12.52 11.52
C ASP A 118 -3.06 13.50 10.34
N ALA A 119 -2.33 13.27 9.24
CA ALA A 119 -2.33 14.08 8.02
C ALA A 119 -1.82 15.52 8.19
N THR A 120 -1.05 15.80 9.23
CA THR A 120 -0.45 17.13 9.47
C THR A 120 1.05 17.20 9.24
N HIS A 121 1.72 16.05 9.08
CA HIS A 121 3.17 16.02 8.87
C HIS A 121 3.59 16.74 7.59
N GLU A 122 4.59 17.62 7.68
CA GLU A 122 5.07 18.42 6.54
C GLU A 122 5.51 17.56 5.34
N GLY A 123 6.12 16.39 5.58
CA GLY A 123 6.49 15.44 4.52
C GLY A 123 5.28 14.86 3.79
N PHE A 124 4.20 14.57 4.51
CA PHE A 124 2.94 14.15 3.92
C PHE A 124 2.30 15.26 3.08
N ALA A 125 2.26 16.49 3.63
CA ALA A 125 1.76 17.66 2.93
C ALA A 125 2.56 17.95 1.65
N TYR A 126 3.89 17.83 1.71
CA TYR A 126 4.76 17.98 0.55
C TYR A 126 4.44 16.95 -0.54
N LEU A 127 4.36 15.68 -0.19
CA LEU A 127 4.09 14.61 -1.18
C LEU A 127 2.74 14.79 -1.86
N LEU A 128 1.70 15.14 -1.11
CA LEU A 128 0.37 15.39 -1.68
C LEU A 128 0.29 16.68 -2.51
N GLY A 129 0.98 17.73 -2.09
CA GLY A 129 0.97 19.03 -2.76
C GLY A 129 1.81 19.08 -4.03
N ASN A 130 2.82 18.20 -4.14
CA ASN A 130 3.74 18.20 -5.26
C ASN A 130 3.16 17.48 -6.48
N ASN A 131 2.98 18.21 -7.59
CA ASN A 131 2.41 17.66 -8.83
C ASN A 131 3.29 16.61 -9.52
N HIS A 132 4.61 16.58 -9.26
CA HIS A 132 5.50 15.54 -9.78
C HIS A 132 5.31 14.22 -9.01
N VAL A 133 4.89 14.29 -7.75
CA VAL A 133 4.61 13.13 -6.89
C VAL A 133 3.16 12.67 -7.06
N THR A 134 2.22 13.60 -6.92
CA THR A 134 0.77 13.35 -6.99
C THR A 134 0.20 14.08 -8.19
N PRO A 135 0.26 13.47 -9.41
CA PRO A 135 -0.09 14.12 -10.65
C PRO A 135 -1.61 14.24 -10.82
N LEU A 136 -2.21 15.12 -10.05
CA LEU A 136 -3.63 15.48 -10.09
C LEU A 136 -3.75 16.96 -10.47
N ASN A 137 -3.40 17.26 -11.73
CA ASN A 137 -3.43 18.62 -12.26
C ASN A 137 -4.86 19.22 -12.15
N GLY A 138 -4.93 20.43 -11.63
CA GLY A 138 -6.20 21.14 -11.42
C GLY A 138 -6.93 20.80 -10.12
N MET A 139 -6.40 19.88 -9.31
CA MET A 139 -6.93 19.58 -7.97
C MET A 139 -6.10 20.28 -6.91
N GLU A 140 -6.75 21.07 -6.06
CA GLU A 140 -6.12 21.79 -4.96
C GLU A 140 -5.63 20.86 -3.85
N TYR A 141 -4.63 21.28 -3.08
CA TYR A 141 -4.03 20.50 -1.99
C TYR A 141 -5.08 19.99 -0.98
N GLU A 142 -5.99 20.84 -0.56
CA GLU A 142 -7.03 20.47 0.44
C GLU A 142 -7.98 19.39 -0.09
N GLU A 143 -8.26 19.38 -1.38
CA GLU A 143 -9.07 18.35 -1.99
C GLU A 143 -8.33 17.02 -2.03
N ARG A 144 -7.03 17.01 -2.43
CA ARG A 144 -6.16 15.82 -2.37
C ARG A 144 -6.05 15.28 -0.95
N ARG A 145 -5.87 16.17 0.02
CA ARG A 145 -5.81 15.82 1.44
C ARG A 145 -7.11 15.19 1.92
N SER A 146 -8.24 15.73 1.55
CA SER A 146 -9.56 15.18 1.87
C SER A 146 -9.72 13.75 1.33
N ILE A 147 -9.31 13.48 0.08
CA ILE A 147 -9.32 12.14 -0.50
C ILE A 147 -8.39 11.21 0.27
N ALA A 148 -7.17 11.65 0.58
CA ALA A 148 -6.19 10.85 1.31
C ALA A 148 -6.69 10.48 2.71
N VAL A 149 -7.23 11.43 3.47
CA VAL A 149 -7.81 11.19 4.80
C VAL A 149 -8.98 10.21 4.71
N ARG A 150 -9.87 10.37 3.73
CA ARG A 150 -10.98 9.43 3.50
C ARG A 150 -10.46 8.01 3.23
N ILE A 151 -9.45 7.85 2.38
CA ILE A 151 -8.81 6.56 2.10
C ILE A 151 -8.23 5.98 3.38
N VAL A 152 -7.46 6.76 4.13
CA VAL A 152 -6.86 6.31 5.38
C VAL A 152 -7.93 5.86 6.37
N THR A 153 -8.96 6.66 6.59
CA THR A 153 -10.06 6.33 7.51
C THR A 153 -10.81 5.07 7.08
N LYS A 154 -11.10 4.94 5.78
CA LYS A 154 -11.83 3.78 5.25
C LYS A 154 -11.05 2.47 5.38
N TYR A 155 -9.73 2.52 5.21
CA TYR A 155 -8.90 1.31 5.09
C TYR A 155 -8.01 1.02 6.30
N HIS A 156 -8.01 1.88 7.31
CA HIS A 156 -7.34 1.57 8.58
C HIS A 156 -8.26 0.69 9.45
N PRO A 157 -7.75 -0.42 10.02
CA PRO A 157 -6.40 -0.96 9.94
C PRO A 157 -6.22 -2.06 8.87
N THR A 158 -7.12 -2.19 7.91
CA THR A 158 -7.12 -3.32 6.96
C THR A 158 -6.00 -3.24 5.91
N LEU A 159 -5.99 -2.18 5.09
CA LEU A 159 -4.95 -1.96 4.08
C LEU A 159 -4.00 -0.82 4.44
N ILE A 160 -4.29 -0.09 5.50
CA ILE A 160 -3.45 0.98 6.03
C ILE A 160 -3.24 0.73 7.51
N ASP A 161 -1.98 0.67 7.93
CA ASP A 161 -1.57 0.55 9.32
C ASP A 161 -0.93 1.87 9.77
N ILE A 162 -1.32 2.37 10.95
CA ILE A 162 -0.78 3.60 11.53
C ILE A 162 -0.11 3.24 12.86
N GLN A 163 1.19 3.55 12.95
CA GLN A 163 2.01 3.31 14.11
C GLN A 163 2.66 4.63 14.56
N GLY A 164 2.04 5.28 15.56
CA GLY A 164 2.43 6.63 15.97
C GLY A 164 2.27 7.61 14.82
N LYS A 165 3.34 8.30 14.43
CA LYS A 165 3.35 9.25 13.31
C LYS A 165 3.60 8.64 11.93
N TRP A 166 3.62 7.32 11.81
CA TRP A 166 3.99 6.61 10.60
C TRP A 166 2.82 5.83 10.02
N LEU A 167 2.65 5.91 8.70
CA LEU A 167 1.66 5.18 7.94
C LEU A 167 2.35 4.14 7.07
N TYR A 168 1.74 2.97 6.99
CA TYR A 168 2.17 1.85 6.15
C TYR A 168 1.01 1.38 5.28
N VAL A 169 1.21 1.27 3.98
CA VAL A 169 0.26 0.57 3.11
C VAL A 169 0.52 -0.94 3.21
N ARG A 170 -0.54 -1.70 3.40
CA ARG A 170 -0.52 -3.16 3.59
C ARG A 170 -1.53 -3.84 2.64
N PRO A 171 -1.37 -5.12 2.30
CA PRO A 171 -0.14 -5.91 2.51
C PRO A 171 1.02 -5.33 1.71
N PHE A 172 2.24 -5.70 2.08
CA PHE A 172 3.43 -5.13 1.45
C PHE A 172 3.46 -5.26 -0.10
N PRO A 173 3.03 -6.38 -0.72
CA PRO A 173 2.93 -6.48 -2.18
C PRO A 173 2.03 -5.42 -2.83
N LEU A 174 0.97 -4.98 -2.14
CA LEU A 174 0.13 -3.87 -2.60
C LEU A 174 0.92 -2.57 -2.67
N ALA A 175 1.68 -2.25 -1.62
CA ALA A 175 2.53 -1.06 -1.60
C ALA A 175 3.57 -1.09 -2.71
N VAL A 176 4.23 -2.23 -2.93
CA VAL A 176 5.21 -2.43 -4.01
C VAL A 176 4.56 -2.23 -5.38
N TRP A 177 3.40 -2.82 -5.62
CA TRP A 177 2.68 -2.66 -6.88
C TRP A 177 2.29 -1.20 -7.15
N LEU A 178 1.72 -0.53 -6.16
CA LEU A 178 1.34 0.89 -6.28
C LEU A 178 2.54 1.78 -6.61
N THR A 179 3.66 1.54 -5.94
CA THR A 179 4.90 2.28 -6.18
C THR A 179 5.47 1.96 -7.56
N ALA A 180 5.41 0.71 -8.03
CA ALA A 180 5.83 0.33 -9.37
C ALA A 180 4.98 1.02 -10.45
N GLU A 181 3.66 1.11 -10.25
CA GLU A 181 2.77 1.83 -11.16
C GLU A 181 3.08 3.34 -11.19
N TRP A 182 3.40 3.94 -10.02
CA TRP A 182 3.85 5.31 -9.95
C TRP A 182 5.15 5.53 -10.74
N PHE A 183 6.13 4.62 -10.59
CA PHE A 183 7.37 4.68 -11.35
C PHE A 183 7.17 4.64 -12.86
N LYS A 184 6.28 3.79 -13.35
CA LYS A 184 5.96 3.76 -14.80
C LYS A 184 5.52 5.13 -15.29
N TYR A 185 4.74 5.85 -14.49
CA TYR A 185 4.30 7.20 -14.82
C TYR A 185 5.47 8.18 -14.83
N VAL A 186 6.27 8.22 -13.78
CA VAL A 186 7.38 9.19 -13.61
C VAL A 186 8.55 8.91 -14.54
N CYS A 187 8.89 7.63 -14.78
CA CYS A 187 9.97 7.25 -15.70
C CYS A 187 9.64 7.50 -17.18
N ASN A 188 8.38 7.62 -17.55
CA ASN A 188 8.00 8.01 -18.90
C ASN A 188 8.37 9.47 -19.23
N SER A 189 8.71 10.27 -18.21
CA SER A 189 9.18 11.63 -18.36
C SER A 189 10.46 11.86 -17.53
N ARG A 190 11.64 11.76 -18.18
CA ARG A 190 12.93 12.05 -17.57
C ARG A 190 12.99 13.45 -16.96
N ILE A 191 12.25 14.40 -17.53
CA ILE A 191 12.17 15.78 -17.06
C ILE A 191 11.52 15.83 -15.68
N HIS A 192 10.37 15.18 -15.49
CA HIS A 192 9.64 15.18 -14.23
C HIS A 192 10.44 14.58 -13.07
N PHE A 193 11.24 13.56 -13.35
CA PHE A 193 12.07 12.95 -12.32
C PHE A 193 13.18 13.87 -11.82
N ASN A 194 13.88 14.54 -12.73
CA ASN A 194 14.92 15.50 -12.34
C ASN A 194 14.32 16.70 -11.59
N GLU A 195 13.18 17.20 -12.03
CA GLU A 195 12.44 18.26 -11.33
C GLU A 195 12.03 17.84 -9.93
N LEU A 196 11.57 16.62 -9.75
CA LEU A 196 11.24 16.07 -8.45
C LEU A 196 12.47 16.01 -7.52
N ILE A 197 13.62 15.55 -8.02
CA ILE A 197 14.86 15.50 -7.23
C ILE A 197 15.28 16.90 -6.81
N GLU A 198 15.26 17.87 -7.72
CA GLU A 198 15.61 19.25 -7.40
C GLU A 198 14.62 19.89 -6.42
N ASP A 199 13.35 19.53 -6.48
CA ASP A 199 12.36 20.00 -5.52
C ASP A 199 12.55 19.38 -4.14
N ILE A 200 12.88 18.10 -4.06
CA ILE A 200 13.21 17.44 -2.78
C ILE A 200 14.45 18.08 -2.14
N LYS A 201 15.48 18.39 -2.93
CA LYS A 201 16.70 19.07 -2.44
C LYS A 201 16.43 20.44 -1.82
N LYS A 202 15.36 21.11 -2.22
CA LYS A 202 14.96 22.43 -1.66
C LYS A 202 14.17 22.31 -0.34
N GLN A 203 13.72 21.12 0.02
CA GLN A 203 12.94 20.92 1.24
C GLN A 203 13.81 20.97 2.50
N PRO A 204 13.25 21.20 3.69
CA PRO A 204 13.96 21.07 4.96
C PRO A 204 14.62 19.69 5.12
N PRO A 205 15.77 19.59 5.79
CA PRO A 205 16.51 18.33 5.95
C PRO A 205 15.67 17.19 6.54
N SER A 206 14.73 17.50 7.44
CA SER A 206 13.81 16.53 8.03
C SER A 206 12.90 15.85 6.98
N ILE A 207 12.39 16.64 6.04
CA ILE A 207 11.56 16.15 4.93
C ILE A 207 12.41 15.35 3.96
N GLN A 208 13.59 15.88 3.56
CA GLN A 208 14.52 15.20 2.67
C GLN A 208 14.87 13.80 3.21
N THR A 209 15.25 13.71 4.48
CA THR A 209 15.64 12.45 5.13
C THR A 209 14.46 11.47 5.16
N ALA A 210 13.28 11.92 5.63
CA ALA A 210 12.11 11.04 5.76
C ALA A 210 11.67 10.46 4.40
N ILE A 211 11.66 11.28 3.35
CA ILE A 211 11.30 10.84 2.00
C ILE A 211 12.36 9.91 1.43
N SER A 212 13.65 10.30 1.52
CA SER A 212 14.75 9.52 0.96
C SER A 212 14.88 8.15 1.63
N GLU A 213 14.81 8.07 2.96
CA GLU A 213 14.89 6.80 3.69
C GLU A 213 13.71 5.89 3.39
N GLY A 214 12.48 6.44 3.42
CA GLY A 214 11.28 5.66 3.14
C GLY A 214 11.27 5.14 1.70
N PHE A 215 11.69 5.95 0.76
CA PHE A 215 11.81 5.62 -0.64
C PHE A 215 12.89 4.56 -0.91
N CYS A 216 14.10 4.75 -0.37
CA CYS A 216 15.19 3.78 -0.52
C CYS A 216 14.85 2.41 0.05
N LYS A 217 14.20 2.35 1.23
CA LYS A 217 13.73 1.09 1.80
C LYS A 217 12.74 0.38 0.88
N HIS A 218 11.86 1.13 0.24
CA HIS A 218 10.89 0.57 -0.70
C HIS A 218 11.57 0.02 -1.95
N ILE A 219 12.49 0.79 -2.55
CA ILE A 219 13.24 0.36 -3.75
C ILE A 219 14.05 -0.90 -3.51
N GLN A 220 14.72 -1.03 -2.36
CA GLN A 220 15.50 -2.22 -2.01
C GLN A 220 14.66 -3.51 -2.07
N GLN A 221 13.36 -3.39 -1.83
CA GLN A 221 12.44 -4.52 -1.86
C GLN A 221 11.81 -4.74 -3.25
N MET A 222 12.05 -3.84 -4.20
CA MET A 222 11.59 -3.95 -5.59
C MET A 222 12.65 -4.57 -6.52
N SER A 223 13.51 -5.44 -6.01
CA SER A 223 14.72 -5.95 -6.69
C SER A 223 14.50 -6.63 -8.06
N GLY A 224 13.27 -6.93 -8.45
CA GLY A 224 12.92 -7.46 -9.79
C GLY A 224 12.41 -6.39 -10.77
N ASN A 225 12.19 -5.15 -10.36
CA ASN A 225 11.61 -4.11 -11.22
C ASN A 225 12.70 -3.33 -11.98
N LYS A 226 12.78 -3.53 -13.32
CA LYS A 226 13.77 -2.87 -14.18
C LYS A 226 13.68 -1.34 -14.16
N GLU A 227 12.47 -0.79 -14.02
CA GLU A 227 12.25 0.65 -13.96
C GLU A 227 12.77 1.24 -12.65
N ALA A 228 12.52 0.56 -11.51
CA ALA A 228 13.10 0.95 -10.23
C ALA A 228 14.63 0.94 -10.26
N PHE A 229 15.26 -0.07 -10.86
CA PHE A 229 16.71 -0.13 -11.05
C PHE A 229 17.26 1.01 -11.89
N LYS A 230 16.56 1.38 -12.95
CA LYS A 230 16.95 2.51 -13.81
C LYS A 230 16.90 3.82 -13.04
N MET A 231 15.91 4.02 -12.19
CA MET A 231 15.79 5.21 -11.34
C MET A 231 16.86 5.26 -10.25
N VAL A 232 17.16 4.15 -9.59
CA VAL A 232 18.26 4.10 -8.61
C VAL A 232 19.58 4.48 -9.28
N GLY A 233 19.84 4.00 -10.49
CA GLY A 233 21.00 4.40 -11.27
C GLY A 233 21.04 5.90 -11.58
N GLN A 234 19.90 6.55 -11.78
CA GLN A 234 19.81 7.99 -11.98
C GLN A 234 19.99 8.78 -10.68
N LEU A 235 19.48 8.27 -9.55
CA LEU A 235 19.69 8.88 -8.22
C LEU A 235 21.14 8.83 -7.76
N VAL A 236 21.86 7.75 -8.09
CA VAL A 236 23.28 7.58 -7.71
C VAL A 236 24.20 8.44 -8.56
N ASN A 237 23.79 8.80 -9.78
CA ASN A 237 24.57 9.59 -10.74
C ASN A 237 24.15 11.07 -10.79
N ALA A 238 23.22 11.51 -9.94
CA ALA A 238 22.80 12.91 -9.79
C ALA A 238 23.42 13.55 -8.55
#